data_ec01193908a9730ef90fb12bb34c770e
#
_entry.id   ec01193908a9730ef90fb12bb34c770e
#
_cell.length_a   1.000
_cell.length_b   1.000
_cell.length_c   1.000
_cell.angle_alpha   90.00
_cell.angle_beta   90.00
_cell.angle_gamma   90.00
#
_symmetry.space_group_name_H-M   'P 1'
#
loop_
_entity.id
_entity.type
_entity.pdbx_description
1 polymer ?
#
loop_
_entity_poly.entity_id
_entity_poly.type
_entity_poly.pdbx_seq_one_letter_code
_entity_poly.pdbx_strand_id
1 'polypeptide(L)'
;MRMEVHVHASIPILEGVSKSQVEAALEAWLDYLDLDAIDEVKSLEPNEPGIQFDEPNRMLELCWTGEIGRSFEQVLERSLSLLGPYCEEAVEVDFTLYLDNGDDESRLLFVGPTALAIHEAQRRCMLEDVAAVLGRQFDKQRVDEALGLVNDLFDRDWAEKKSQNKQERAFESYTVAPNRKNLH
;
A
#
# COMPACT_ATOMS: atom_id res chain seq x y z
N MET A 1 21.66 10.59 -8.87
CA MET A 1 21.14 11.30 -7.69
C MET A 1 20.65 10.21 -6.77
N ARG A 2 21.29 10.01 -5.64
CA ARG A 2 20.85 9.09 -4.59
C ARG A 2 19.85 9.85 -3.74
N MET A 3 18.76 9.20 -3.40
CA MET A 3 17.73 9.72 -2.50
C MET A 3 17.68 8.78 -1.31
N GLU A 4 17.40 9.30 -0.14
CA GLU A 4 17.14 8.50 1.04
C GLU A 4 15.64 8.37 1.24
N VAL A 5 15.19 7.18 1.63
CA VAL A 5 13.78 6.91 1.90
C VAL A 5 13.65 6.20 3.23
N HIS A 6 12.56 6.52 3.94
CA HIS A 6 12.08 5.76 5.09
C HIS A 6 10.76 5.09 4.75
N VAL A 7 10.63 3.79 5.08
CA VAL A 7 9.42 3.01 4.95
C VAL A 7 9.05 2.43 6.30
N HIS A 8 7.82 2.71 6.77
CA HIS A 8 7.33 2.22 8.05
C HIS A 8 5.92 1.67 7.93
N ALA A 9 5.69 0.46 8.45
CA ALA A 9 4.37 -0.15 8.59
C ALA A 9 4.39 -1.34 9.54
N SER A 10 3.25 -1.61 10.18
CA SER A 10 2.96 -2.85 10.92
C SER A 10 1.80 -3.54 10.23
N ILE A 11 2.06 -4.67 9.57
CA ILE A 11 1.12 -5.34 8.66
C ILE A 11 0.69 -6.67 9.26
N PRO A 12 -0.59 -6.82 9.67
CA PRO A 12 -1.11 -8.09 10.16
C PRO A 12 -1.27 -9.07 9.00
N ILE A 13 -0.71 -10.26 9.17
CA ILE A 13 -0.64 -11.32 8.16
C ILE A 13 -1.63 -12.45 8.53
N LEU A 14 -2.27 -13.02 7.52
CA LEU A 14 -3.22 -14.11 7.66
C LEU A 14 -2.57 -15.32 8.34
N GLU A 15 -3.38 -16.05 9.11
CA GLU A 15 -2.98 -17.31 9.70
C GLU A 15 -2.54 -18.32 8.65
N GLY A 16 -1.44 -19.03 8.92
CA GLY A 16 -0.90 -20.07 8.03
C GLY A 16 -0.02 -19.55 6.90
N VAL A 17 0.18 -18.24 6.79
CA VAL A 17 1.15 -17.68 5.86
C VAL A 17 2.56 -17.85 6.43
N SER A 18 3.43 -18.48 5.67
CA SER A 18 4.81 -18.74 6.05
C SER A 18 5.72 -17.55 5.68
N LYS A 19 6.90 -17.51 6.34
CA LYS A 19 7.95 -16.54 6.02
C LYS A 19 8.32 -16.56 4.53
N SER A 20 8.45 -17.75 3.92
CA SER A 20 8.79 -17.88 2.50
C SER A 20 7.73 -17.30 1.55
N GLN A 21 6.45 -17.31 1.94
CA GLN A 21 5.39 -16.65 1.16
C GLN A 21 5.48 -15.12 1.27
N VAL A 22 5.83 -14.60 2.44
CA VAL A 22 6.09 -13.17 2.64
C VAL A 22 7.31 -12.73 1.82
N GLU A 23 8.40 -13.49 1.88
CA GLU A 23 9.62 -13.23 1.10
C GLU A 23 9.34 -13.26 -0.41
N ALA A 24 8.57 -14.23 -0.89
CA ALA A 24 8.16 -14.30 -2.30
C ALA A 24 7.32 -13.07 -2.73
N ALA A 25 6.46 -12.55 -1.85
CA ALA A 25 5.71 -11.32 -2.13
C ALA A 25 6.62 -10.08 -2.17
N LEU A 26 7.67 -10.05 -1.36
CA LEU A 26 8.65 -8.97 -1.29
C LEU A 26 9.86 -9.17 -2.22
N GLU A 27 9.86 -10.20 -3.07
CA GLU A 27 10.98 -10.56 -3.96
C GLU A 27 11.48 -9.35 -4.76
N ALA A 28 10.59 -8.55 -5.33
CA ALA A 28 10.99 -7.37 -6.10
C ALA A 28 11.78 -6.34 -5.27
N TRP A 29 11.46 -6.19 -3.99
CA TRP A 29 12.21 -5.32 -3.07
C TRP A 29 13.55 -5.96 -2.68
N LEU A 30 13.56 -7.26 -2.35
CA LEU A 30 14.79 -8.00 -2.03
C LEU A 30 15.77 -7.98 -3.21
N ASP A 31 15.30 -8.27 -4.42
CA ASP A 31 16.09 -8.19 -5.66
C ASP A 31 16.67 -6.78 -5.88
N TYR A 32 15.86 -5.74 -5.61
CA TYR A 32 16.33 -4.36 -5.71
C TYR A 32 17.50 -4.05 -4.78
N LEU A 33 17.53 -4.69 -3.59
CA LEU A 33 18.59 -4.55 -2.60
C LEU A 33 19.72 -5.57 -2.79
N ASP A 34 19.62 -6.48 -3.75
CA ASP A 34 20.57 -7.60 -3.97
C ASP A 34 20.67 -8.51 -2.73
N LEU A 35 19.49 -8.89 -2.17
CA LEU A 35 19.36 -9.72 -0.97
C LEU A 35 18.45 -10.92 -1.24
N ASP A 36 18.68 -12.03 -0.53
CA ASP A 36 17.93 -13.27 -0.67
C ASP A 36 16.80 -13.44 0.37
N ALA A 37 16.91 -12.75 1.52
CA ALA A 37 15.98 -12.92 2.65
C ALA A 37 15.66 -11.59 3.35
N ILE A 38 14.46 -11.49 3.93
CA ILE A 38 14.04 -10.29 4.67
C ILE A 38 14.92 -9.99 5.90
N ASP A 39 15.47 -11.01 6.55
CA ASP A 39 16.34 -10.84 7.72
C ASP A 39 17.71 -10.19 7.37
N GLU A 40 18.06 -10.13 6.09
CA GLU A 40 19.27 -9.49 5.59
C GLU A 40 19.06 -7.99 5.35
N VAL A 41 17.80 -7.53 5.29
CA VAL A 41 17.47 -6.12 5.07
C VAL A 41 17.83 -5.30 6.30
N LYS A 42 18.88 -4.51 6.17
CA LYS A 42 19.36 -3.61 7.23
C LYS A 42 19.03 -2.17 6.89
N SER A 43 18.55 -1.44 7.88
CA SER A 43 18.38 0.01 7.76
C SER A 43 19.72 0.73 7.84
N LEU A 44 19.79 1.91 7.24
CA LEU A 44 20.88 2.87 7.47
C LEU A 44 20.86 3.41 8.90
N GLU A 45 19.67 3.51 9.49
CA GLU A 45 19.50 3.95 10.86
C GLU A 45 19.72 2.80 11.85
N PRO A 46 20.62 2.97 12.84
CA PRO A 46 21.05 1.88 13.73
C PRO A 46 19.93 1.32 14.63
N ASN A 47 18.89 2.11 14.87
CA ASN A 47 17.77 1.73 15.77
C ASN A 47 16.59 1.12 15.03
N GLU A 48 16.67 1.01 13.71
CA GLU A 48 15.61 0.44 12.89
C GLU A 48 15.93 -1.01 12.54
N PRO A 49 14.96 -1.92 12.78
CA PRO A 49 15.18 -3.35 12.56
C PRO A 49 15.24 -3.78 11.09
N GLY A 50 14.82 -2.92 10.15
CA GLY A 50 14.67 -3.26 8.74
C GLY A 50 13.34 -3.90 8.45
N ILE A 51 13.33 -5.11 7.86
CA ILE A 51 12.12 -5.91 7.62
C ILE A 51 12.14 -7.12 8.55
N GLN A 52 11.09 -7.28 9.35
CA GLN A 52 10.96 -8.41 10.28
C GLN A 52 9.59 -9.05 10.16
N PHE A 53 9.56 -10.39 10.09
CA PHE A 53 8.31 -11.15 10.15
C PHE A 53 8.28 -12.00 11.42
N ASP A 54 7.40 -11.60 12.34
CA ASP A 54 7.04 -12.34 13.55
C ASP A 54 5.93 -13.34 13.20
N GLU A 55 6.30 -14.54 12.77
CA GLU A 55 5.35 -15.58 12.36
C GLU A 55 4.40 -16.00 13.49
N PRO A 56 4.84 -16.20 14.76
CA PRO A 56 3.95 -16.49 15.88
C PRO A 56 2.88 -15.43 16.13
N ASN A 57 3.23 -14.16 16.03
CA ASN A 57 2.32 -13.03 16.20
C ASN A 57 1.67 -12.59 14.90
N ARG A 58 2.03 -13.19 13.78
CA ARG A 58 1.51 -12.88 12.44
C ARG A 58 1.64 -11.41 12.07
N MET A 59 2.79 -10.82 12.41
CA MET A 59 3.05 -9.41 12.16
C MET A 59 4.29 -9.21 11.29
N LEU A 60 4.13 -8.51 10.18
CA LEU A 60 5.23 -8.04 9.36
C LEU A 60 5.50 -6.58 9.69
N GLU A 61 6.67 -6.33 10.25
CA GLU A 61 7.15 -4.98 10.57
C GLU A 61 8.09 -4.48 9.49
N LEU A 62 7.77 -3.33 8.95
CA LEU A 62 8.63 -2.55 8.07
C LEU A 62 9.10 -1.31 8.85
N CYS A 63 10.39 -1.19 9.08
CA CYS A 63 11.00 0.00 9.65
C CYS A 63 12.41 0.10 9.08
N TRP A 64 12.49 0.71 7.90
CA TRP A 64 13.68 0.68 7.07
C TRP A 64 13.95 2.03 6.44
N THR A 65 15.19 2.48 6.58
CA THR A 65 15.75 3.65 5.88
C THR A 65 16.86 3.19 4.96
N GLY A 66 16.88 3.65 3.72
CA GLY A 66 17.91 3.27 2.76
C GLY A 66 18.10 4.27 1.62
N GLU A 67 19.29 4.17 0.98
CA GLU A 67 19.56 4.92 -0.25
C GLU A 67 18.89 4.22 -1.44
N ILE A 68 18.14 4.99 -2.22
CA ILE A 68 17.35 4.48 -3.34
C ILE A 68 17.62 5.22 -4.66
N GLY A 69 17.28 4.56 -5.75
CA GLY A 69 17.15 5.15 -7.09
C GLY A 69 15.68 5.44 -7.45
N ARG A 70 15.48 6.05 -8.60
CA ARG A 70 14.15 6.50 -9.07
C ARG A 70 13.11 5.40 -9.24
N SER A 71 13.51 4.14 -9.40
CA SER A 71 12.60 3.00 -9.61
C SER A 71 12.06 2.39 -8.32
N PHE A 72 12.57 2.79 -7.15
CA PHE A 72 12.22 2.14 -5.89
C PHE A 72 10.74 2.25 -5.53
N GLU A 73 10.10 3.38 -5.77
CA GLU A 73 8.66 3.55 -5.51
C GLU A 73 7.83 2.48 -6.24
N GLN A 74 8.13 2.24 -7.52
CA GLN A 74 7.45 1.19 -8.30
C GLN A 74 7.73 -0.22 -7.78
N VAL A 75 8.96 -0.46 -7.31
CA VAL A 75 9.35 -1.73 -6.68
C VAL A 75 8.56 -1.96 -5.40
N LEU A 76 8.46 -0.94 -4.55
CA LEU A 76 7.69 -0.99 -3.32
C LEU A 76 6.20 -1.22 -3.59
N GLU A 77 5.59 -0.45 -4.50
CA GLU A 77 4.18 -0.62 -4.87
C GLU A 77 3.89 -2.04 -5.39
N ARG A 78 4.77 -2.58 -6.21
CA ARG A 78 4.67 -3.96 -6.70
C ARG A 78 4.73 -4.96 -5.55
N SER A 79 5.68 -4.82 -4.64
CA SER A 79 5.84 -5.69 -3.47
C SER A 79 4.61 -5.64 -2.56
N LEU A 80 4.09 -4.44 -2.27
CA LEU A 80 2.87 -4.27 -1.48
C LEU A 80 1.64 -4.88 -2.17
N SER A 81 1.54 -4.76 -3.49
CA SER A 81 0.45 -5.38 -4.27
C SER A 81 0.47 -6.91 -4.20
N LEU A 82 1.66 -7.52 -4.26
CA LEU A 82 1.83 -8.98 -4.13
C LEU A 82 1.62 -9.47 -2.69
N LEU A 83 1.96 -8.63 -1.71
CA LEU A 83 1.74 -8.90 -0.29
C LEU A 83 0.25 -8.83 0.10
N GLY A 84 -0.53 -7.99 -0.57
CA GLY A 84 -1.93 -7.73 -0.25
C GLY A 84 -2.77 -8.96 0.03
N PRO A 85 -2.76 -10.02 -0.81
CA PRO A 85 -3.53 -11.25 -0.58
C PRO A 85 -3.20 -11.99 0.72
N TYR A 86 -2.05 -11.71 1.33
CA TYR A 86 -1.61 -12.31 2.59
C TYR A 86 -1.93 -11.43 3.81
N CYS A 87 -2.42 -10.21 3.62
CA CYS A 87 -2.81 -9.32 4.71
C CYS A 87 -4.15 -9.72 5.31
N GLU A 88 -4.26 -9.64 6.64
CA GLU A 88 -5.52 -9.87 7.36
C GLU A 88 -6.49 -8.70 7.16
N GLU A 89 -5.96 -7.48 7.15
CA GLU A 89 -6.71 -6.24 6.91
C GLU A 89 -5.88 -5.26 6.06
N ALA A 90 -6.53 -4.19 5.62
CA ALA A 90 -5.82 -3.11 4.94
C ALA A 90 -5.25 -2.12 5.95
N VAL A 91 -3.97 -1.81 5.77
CA VAL A 91 -3.21 -0.87 6.61
C VAL A 91 -2.45 0.13 5.77
N GLU A 92 -2.09 1.23 6.39
CA GLU A 92 -1.23 2.27 5.84
C GLU A 92 0.25 1.89 5.93
N VAL A 93 1.00 2.37 4.94
CA VAL A 93 2.45 2.26 4.86
C VAL A 93 3.00 3.67 4.67
N ASP A 94 3.68 4.18 5.68
CA ASP A 94 4.35 5.47 5.62
C ASP A 94 5.57 5.39 4.70
N PHE A 95 5.64 6.30 3.75
CA PHE A 95 6.73 6.44 2.80
C PHE A 95 7.22 7.88 2.81
N THR A 96 8.44 8.11 3.27
CA THR A 96 9.05 9.44 3.33
C THR A 96 10.32 9.48 2.51
N LEU A 97 10.39 10.41 1.55
CA LEU A 97 11.59 10.73 0.78
C LEU A 97 12.30 11.90 1.44
N TYR A 98 13.56 11.71 1.77
CA TYR A 98 14.44 12.77 2.24
C TYR A 98 15.19 13.37 1.05
N LEU A 99 14.95 14.66 0.80
CA LEU A 99 15.56 15.38 -0.29
C LEU A 99 16.73 16.24 0.19
N ASP A 100 17.78 16.34 -0.65
CA ASP A 100 18.99 17.12 -0.33
C ASP A 100 18.72 18.60 -0.01
N ASN A 101 17.58 19.13 -0.42
CA ASN A 101 17.15 20.52 -0.16
C ASN A 101 16.41 20.71 1.16
N GLY A 102 16.16 19.63 1.91
CA GLY A 102 15.43 19.61 3.18
C GLY A 102 13.90 19.72 3.03
N ASP A 103 13.36 19.59 1.81
CA ASP A 103 11.92 19.49 1.56
C ASP A 103 11.55 18.01 1.51
N ASP A 104 11.30 17.40 2.66
CA ASP A 104 10.94 15.99 2.74
C ASP A 104 9.53 15.77 2.18
N GLU A 105 9.38 14.74 1.34
CA GLU A 105 8.10 14.34 0.78
C GLU A 105 7.58 13.09 1.49
N SER A 106 6.49 13.23 2.22
CA SER A 106 5.79 12.10 2.83
C SER A 106 4.57 11.71 2.02
N ARG A 107 4.39 10.41 1.81
CA ARG A 107 3.25 9.81 1.14
C ARG A 107 2.73 8.65 1.97
N LEU A 108 1.44 8.44 1.89
CA LEU A 108 0.77 7.32 2.52
C LEU A 108 0.38 6.31 1.45
N LEU A 109 1.00 5.14 1.49
CA LEU A 109 0.64 4.00 0.67
C LEU A 109 -0.28 3.07 1.47
N PHE A 110 -0.98 2.17 0.80
CA PHE A 110 -1.85 1.20 1.45
C PHE A 110 -1.61 -0.20 0.92
N VAL A 111 -1.65 -1.16 1.82
CA VAL A 111 -1.60 -2.59 1.50
C VAL A 111 -2.81 -3.28 2.12
N GLY A 112 -3.39 -4.25 1.43
CA GLY A 112 -4.57 -4.96 1.95
C GLY A 112 -5.10 -6.04 1.03
N PRO A 113 -6.00 -6.90 1.55
CA PRO A 113 -6.44 -8.10 0.85
C PRO A 113 -7.29 -7.83 -0.40
N THR A 114 -7.96 -6.69 -0.46
CA THR A 114 -8.83 -6.32 -1.58
C THR A 114 -8.81 -4.83 -1.84
N ALA A 115 -9.16 -4.43 -3.06
CA ALA A 115 -9.31 -3.02 -3.41
C ALA A 115 -10.37 -2.30 -2.55
N LEU A 116 -11.44 -3.00 -2.13
CA LEU A 116 -12.44 -2.45 -1.23
C LEU A 116 -11.86 -2.21 0.17
N ALA A 117 -11.10 -3.16 0.72
CA ALA A 117 -10.47 -3.02 2.03
C ALA A 117 -9.50 -1.84 2.04
N ILE A 118 -8.71 -1.67 0.98
CA ILE A 118 -7.80 -0.53 0.81
C ILE A 118 -8.61 0.78 0.73
N HIS A 119 -9.67 0.83 -0.05
CA HIS A 119 -10.53 2.01 -0.17
C HIS A 119 -11.14 2.42 1.17
N GLU A 120 -11.62 1.46 1.96
CA GLU A 120 -12.16 1.72 3.30
C GLU A 120 -11.09 2.16 4.31
N ALA A 121 -9.86 1.63 4.21
CA ALA A 121 -8.73 2.10 5.01
C ALA A 121 -8.35 3.55 4.68
N GLN A 122 -8.30 3.89 3.39
CA GLN A 122 -8.08 5.27 2.91
C GLN A 122 -9.18 6.22 3.41
N ARG A 123 -10.45 5.80 3.36
CA ARG A 123 -11.59 6.56 3.88
C ARG A 123 -11.42 6.83 5.37
N ARG A 124 -11.15 5.80 6.16
CA ARG A 124 -10.97 5.92 7.62
C ARG A 124 -9.84 6.88 7.96
N CYS A 125 -8.67 6.73 7.36
CA CYS A 125 -7.52 7.60 7.55
C CYS A 125 -7.88 9.07 7.24
N MET A 126 -8.50 9.33 6.08
CA MET A 126 -8.91 10.69 5.70
C MET A 126 -9.93 11.30 6.67
N LEU A 127 -10.90 10.51 7.16
CA LEU A 127 -11.89 10.98 8.13
C LEU A 127 -11.24 11.33 9.47
N GLU A 128 -10.29 10.54 9.94
CA GLU A 128 -9.53 10.79 11.18
C GLU A 128 -8.70 12.07 11.05
N ASP A 129 -7.99 12.27 9.94
CA ASP A 129 -7.19 13.46 9.67
C ASP A 129 -8.05 14.73 9.60
N VAL A 130 -9.15 14.68 8.86
CA VAL A 130 -10.09 15.82 8.75
C VAL A 130 -10.71 16.15 10.09
N ALA A 131 -11.13 15.14 10.87
CA ALA A 131 -11.66 15.34 12.21
C ALA A 131 -10.64 15.97 13.15
N ALA A 132 -9.39 15.50 13.11
CA ALA A 132 -8.31 16.02 13.93
C ALA A 132 -7.97 17.49 13.61
N VAL A 133 -7.90 17.83 12.32
CA VAL A 133 -7.61 19.20 11.89
C VAL A 133 -8.75 20.14 12.20
N LEU A 134 -9.98 19.80 11.83
CA LEU A 134 -11.15 20.67 12.03
C LEU A 134 -11.54 20.80 13.49
N GLY A 135 -11.38 19.73 14.30
CA GLY A 135 -11.70 19.74 15.72
C GLY A 135 -10.88 20.71 16.56
N ARG A 136 -9.77 21.25 16.00
CA ARG A 136 -8.98 22.32 16.64
C ARG A 136 -9.68 23.69 16.63
N GLN A 137 -10.61 23.92 15.68
CA GLN A 137 -11.19 25.23 15.41
C GLN A 137 -12.73 25.24 15.47
N PHE A 138 -13.37 24.10 15.23
CA PHE A 138 -14.82 24.00 15.05
C PHE A 138 -15.45 23.08 16.08
N ASP A 139 -16.73 23.33 16.34
CA ASP A 139 -17.56 22.44 17.16
C ASP A 139 -17.87 21.11 16.45
N LYS A 140 -18.35 20.15 17.21
CA LYS A 140 -18.64 18.80 16.70
C LYS A 140 -19.60 18.80 15.54
N GLN A 141 -20.63 19.67 15.53
CA GLN A 141 -21.63 19.70 14.47
C GLN A 141 -20.99 20.04 13.11
N ARG A 142 -20.13 21.06 13.07
CA ARG A 142 -19.42 21.46 11.84
C ARG A 142 -18.41 20.41 11.38
N VAL A 143 -17.75 19.75 12.32
CA VAL A 143 -16.88 18.62 12.00
C VAL A 143 -17.69 17.49 11.37
N ASP A 144 -18.82 17.09 11.97
CA ASP A 144 -19.68 16.04 11.44
C ASP A 144 -20.23 16.36 10.04
N GLU A 145 -20.57 17.63 9.76
CA GLU A 145 -20.97 18.09 8.41
C GLU A 145 -19.83 17.89 7.38
N ALA A 146 -18.60 18.25 7.72
CA ALA A 146 -17.42 18.07 6.87
C ALA A 146 -17.11 16.59 6.63
N LEU A 147 -17.19 15.75 7.66
CA LEU A 147 -17.01 14.31 7.55
C LEU A 147 -18.08 13.66 6.65
N GLY A 148 -19.31 14.16 6.67
CA GLY A 148 -20.37 13.76 5.74
C GLY A 148 -19.97 13.99 4.28
N LEU A 149 -19.43 15.16 3.96
CA LEU A 149 -18.93 15.47 2.62
C LEU A 149 -17.77 14.58 2.18
N VAL A 150 -16.85 14.28 3.08
CA VAL A 150 -15.74 13.34 2.79
C VAL A 150 -16.27 11.95 2.49
N ASN A 151 -17.22 11.44 3.28
CA ASN A 151 -17.87 10.15 3.02
C ASN A 151 -18.54 10.11 1.63
N ASP A 152 -19.28 11.14 1.26
CA ASP A 152 -19.94 11.24 -0.05
C ASP A 152 -18.93 11.25 -1.21
N LEU A 153 -17.76 11.84 -1.02
CA LEU A 153 -16.67 11.82 -2.00
C LEU A 153 -16.13 10.39 -2.19
N PHE A 154 -15.88 9.66 -1.12
CA PHE A 154 -15.42 8.28 -1.18
C PHE A 154 -16.43 7.35 -1.81
N ASP A 155 -17.74 7.51 -1.52
CA ASP A 155 -18.80 6.70 -2.11
C ASP A 155 -18.91 6.93 -3.63
N ARG A 156 -18.76 8.16 -4.10
CA ARG A 156 -18.72 8.49 -5.53
C ARG A 156 -17.50 7.92 -6.24
N ASP A 157 -16.31 8.11 -5.66
CA ASP A 157 -15.06 7.58 -6.20
C ASP A 157 -15.11 6.05 -6.35
N TRP A 158 -15.67 5.35 -5.34
CA TRP A 158 -15.81 3.90 -5.40
C TRP A 158 -16.81 3.46 -6.49
N ALA A 159 -17.92 4.18 -6.65
CA ALA A 159 -18.90 3.90 -7.70
C ALA A 159 -18.31 4.08 -9.10
N GLU A 160 -17.49 5.12 -9.31
CA GLU A 160 -16.78 5.39 -10.55
C GLU A 160 -15.77 4.29 -10.88
N LYS A 161 -14.93 3.89 -9.92
CA LYS A 161 -13.96 2.79 -10.05
C LYS A 161 -14.63 1.47 -10.41
N LYS A 162 -15.76 1.15 -9.77
CA LYS A 162 -16.55 -0.04 -10.13
C LYS A 162 -17.10 0.01 -11.56
N SER A 163 -17.52 1.17 -12.03
CA SER A 163 -18.05 1.35 -13.37
C SER A 163 -16.96 1.20 -14.43
N GLN A 164 -15.76 1.75 -14.20
CA GLN A 164 -14.60 1.61 -15.07
C GLN A 164 -14.15 0.15 -15.19
N ASN A 165 -13.97 -0.55 -14.07
CA ASN A 165 -13.61 -1.97 -14.04
C ASN A 165 -14.64 -2.86 -14.79
N LYS A 166 -15.92 -2.49 -14.76
CA LYS A 166 -16.97 -3.21 -15.46
C LYS A 166 -16.89 -3.00 -16.98
N GLN A 167 -16.54 -1.79 -17.41
CA GLN A 167 -16.33 -1.46 -18.82
C GLN A 167 -15.07 -2.13 -19.38
N GLU A 168 -13.95 -2.13 -18.65
CA GLU A 168 -12.71 -2.81 -19.05
C GLU A 168 -12.93 -4.31 -19.22
N ARG A 169 -13.56 -4.98 -18.26
CA ARG A 169 -13.89 -6.42 -18.36
C ARG A 169 -14.85 -6.73 -19.49
N ALA A 170 -15.81 -5.84 -19.79
CA ALA A 170 -16.69 -5.99 -20.93
C ALA A 170 -15.92 -5.86 -22.25
N PHE A 171 -14.97 -4.93 -22.34
CA PHE A 171 -14.13 -4.73 -23.52
C PHE A 171 -13.18 -5.91 -23.76
N GLU A 172 -12.55 -6.44 -22.71
CA GLU A 172 -11.71 -7.65 -22.79
C GLU A 172 -12.51 -8.88 -23.24
N SER A 173 -13.76 -9.03 -22.80
CA SER A 173 -14.62 -10.15 -23.22
C SER A 173 -15.02 -10.08 -24.70
N TYR A 174 -15.06 -8.89 -25.30
CA TYR A 174 -15.31 -8.71 -26.72
C TYR A 174 -14.07 -8.92 -27.62
N THR A 175 -12.87 -8.76 -27.08
CA THR A 175 -11.61 -8.94 -27.83
C THR A 175 -11.14 -10.39 -27.89
N VAL A 176 -11.68 -11.28 -27.08
CA VAL A 176 -11.37 -12.73 -27.08
C VAL A 176 -12.51 -13.52 -27.74
N ALA A 177 -12.93 -13.16 -28.96
CA ALA A 177 -13.72 -14.04 -29.79
C ALA A 177 -12.78 -14.96 -30.59
N PRO A 178 -12.83 -16.29 -30.40
CA PRO A 178 -11.99 -17.19 -31.15
C PRO A 178 -12.42 -17.19 -32.61
N ASN A 179 -11.49 -16.83 -33.48
CA ASN A 179 -11.64 -16.91 -34.92
C ASN A 179 -11.70 -18.38 -35.34
N ARG A 180 -12.90 -18.97 -35.32
CA ARG A 180 -13.16 -20.28 -35.92
C ARG A 180 -13.24 -20.09 -37.44
N LYS A 181 -12.09 -20.15 -38.12
CA LYS A 181 -12.08 -20.53 -39.54
C LYS A 181 -12.00 -22.04 -39.63
N ASN A 182 -13.14 -22.62 -39.94
CA ASN A 182 -13.22 -23.99 -40.41
C ASN A 182 -12.40 -24.15 -41.67
N LEU A 183 -11.58 -25.18 -41.66
CA LEU A 183 -10.93 -25.74 -42.81
C LEU A 183 -11.80 -26.85 -43.37
N HIS A 184 -12.01 -26.75 -44.65
CA HIS A 184 -12.31 -27.89 -45.52
C HIS A 184 -11.01 -28.56 -45.93
#